data_22e31243e7a3353aed5c834612d9610b
#
_entry.id   22e31243e7a3353aed5c834612d9610b
#
_cell.length_a   1.000
_cell.length_b   1.000
_cell.length_c   1.000
_cell.angle_alpha   90.00
_cell.angle_beta   90.00
_cell.angle_gamma   90.00
#
_symmetry.space_group_name_H-M   'P 1'
#
loop_
_entity.id
_entity.type
_entity.pdbx_description
1 polymer ?
#
loop_
_entity_poly.entity_id
_entity_poly.type
_entity_poly.pdbx_seq_one_letter_code
_entity_poly.pdbx_strand_id
1 'polypeptide(L)'
;MDFTKDIYINKDTVYEDSEIVLLYKGFLFSDNLTKDVYISYGYGSNWEKQTEIKMKPSTFGYLATIKIDSNTNLQFCFRDDNGNWDNNNSSNYILPIKENEEVLSFKTLADTTKNVNFDMFYHEEEKEEPESENDILESSVVSSN
;
A
#
# COMPACT_ATOMS: atom_id res chain seq x y z
N MET A 1 6.14 -2.31 -10.46
CA MET A 1 5.94 -0.93 -10.96
C MET A 1 7.27 -0.22 -11.06
N ASP A 2 7.55 0.35 -12.22
CA ASP A 2 8.71 1.21 -12.37
C ASP A 2 8.28 2.62 -12.09
N PHE A 3 8.79 3.17 -11.04
CA PHE A 3 8.47 4.53 -10.64
C PHE A 3 9.30 5.50 -11.47
N THR A 4 10.59 5.21 -11.55
CA THR A 4 11.54 5.80 -12.48
C THR A 4 12.51 4.70 -12.82
N LYS A 5 13.47 4.96 -13.68
CA LYS A 5 14.48 3.95 -13.95
C LYS A 5 15.38 3.70 -12.73
N ASP A 6 15.29 4.53 -11.70
CA ASP A 6 16.12 4.42 -10.51
C ASP A 6 15.40 3.80 -9.32
N ILE A 7 14.08 3.66 -9.40
CA ILE A 7 13.27 3.17 -8.29
C ILE A 7 12.29 2.13 -8.82
N TYR A 8 12.27 0.98 -8.17
CA TYR A 8 11.37 -0.10 -8.55
C TYR A 8 10.58 -0.56 -7.33
N ILE A 9 9.31 -0.78 -7.52
CA ILE A 9 8.41 -1.24 -6.47
C ILE A 9 7.76 -2.52 -6.94
N ASN A 10 7.68 -3.51 -6.07
CA ASN A 10 7.28 -4.87 -6.45
C ASN A 10 5.77 -5.05 -6.69
N LYS A 11 5.00 -3.97 -6.69
CA LYS A 11 3.56 -4.04 -6.94
C LYS A 11 3.14 -2.95 -7.90
N ASP A 12 2.22 -3.25 -8.79
CA ASP A 12 1.71 -2.26 -9.75
C ASP A 12 0.66 -1.37 -9.11
N THR A 13 -0.10 -1.89 -8.17
CA THR A 13 -1.09 -1.12 -7.42
C THR A 13 -0.84 -1.36 -5.95
N VAL A 14 -0.79 -0.30 -5.18
CA VAL A 14 -0.46 -0.38 -3.76
C VAL A 14 -1.69 0.00 -2.94
N TYR A 15 -2.06 -0.89 -2.03
CA TYR A 15 -3.22 -0.72 -1.17
C TYR A 15 -2.80 -0.46 0.27
N GLU A 16 -3.65 0.24 1.00
CA GLU A 16 -3.50 0.40 2.43
C GLU A 16 -3.41 -0.97 3.08
N ASP A 17 -2.62 -1.10 4.12
CA ASP A 17 -2.37 -2.33 4.88
C ASP A 17 -1.57 -3.39 4.12
N SER A 18 -1.12 -3.09 2.92
CA SER A 18 -0.23 -3.99 2.20
C SER A 18 1.22 -3.67 2.54
N GLU A 19 2.11 -4.53 2.08
CA GLU A 19 3.53 -4.35 2.28
C GLU A 19 4.20 -4.28 0.92
N ILE A 20 5.11 -3.34 0.73
CA ILE A 20 5.85 -3.22 -0.52
C ILE A 20 7.34 -3.40 -0.27
N VAL A 21 8.03 -3.84 -1.32
CA VAL A 21 9.50 -3.85 -1.35
C VAL A 21 9.93 -2.85 -2.40
N LEU A 22 10.75 -1.91 -1.99
CA LEU A 22 11.23 -0.84 -2.85
C LEU A 22 12.72 -1.01 -3.07
N LEU A 23 13.15 -0.96 -4.33
CA LEU A 23 14.55 -1.02 -4.71
C LEU A 23 14.96 0.37 -5.20
N TYR A 24 16.04 0.91 -4.65
CA TYR A 24 16.57 2.21 -5.03
C TYR A 24 17.97 2.03 -5.61
N LYS A 25 18.19 2.56 -6.81
CA LYS A 25 19.52 2.59 -7.40
C LYS A 25 19.76 3.91 -8.10
N GLY A 26 19.36 5.00 -7.47
CA GLY A 26 19.61 6.34 -7.95
C GLY A 26 21.05 6.76 -7.65
N PHE A 27 21.29 8.06 -7.72
CA PHE A 27 22.68 8.55 -7.66
C PHE A 27 23.37 8.33 -6.32
N LEU A 28 22.62 8.00 -5.26
CA LEU A 28 23.26 7.65 -3.98
C LEU A 28 23.80 6.22 -3.97
N PHE A 29 23.40 5.42 -4.93
CA PHE A 29 23.87 4.03 -5.02
C PHE A 29 25.29 4.03 -5.57
N SER A 30 26.17 3.24 -4.97
CA SER A 30 27.50 3.06 -5.50
C SER A 30 27.85 1.59 -5.47
N ASP A 31 28.70 1.17 -6.41
CA ASP A 31 29.02 -0.24 -6.57
C ASP A 31 29.71 -0.85 -5.36
N ASN A 32 30.43 -0.07 -4.59
CA ASN A 32 31.11 -0.64 -3.43
C ASN A 32 30.25 -0.72 -2.19
N LEU A 33 29.06 -0.11 -2.21
CA LEU A 33 28.09 -0.21 -1.13
C LEU A 33 28.68 0.09 0.25
N THR A 34 29.61 1.04 0.32
CA THR A 34 30.31 1.33 1.57
C THR A 34 29.60 2.33 2.43
N LYS A 35 28.56 2.99 1.92
CA LYS A 35 27.83 3.98 2.70
C LYS A 35 26.42 3.47 2.98
N ASP A 36 25.84 4.01 4.02
CA ASP A 36 24.46 3.71 4.37
C ASP A 36 23.53 4.67 3.65
N VAL A 37 22.41 4.13 3.20
CA VAL A 37 21.37 4.93 2.56
C VAL A 37 20.06 4.68 3.33
N TYR A 38 19.31 5.75 3.51
CA TYR A 38 18.06 5.73 4.27
C TYR A 38 16.94 6.22 3.39
N ILE A 39 15.74 5.65 3.58
CA ILE A 39 14.54 6.18 2.97
C ILE A 39 13.74 6.87 4.07
N SER A 40 13.33 8.11 3.81
CA SER A 40 12.43 8.84 4.69
C SER A 40 11.09 8.92 3.99
N TYR A 41 10.01 8.60 4.69
CA TYR A 41 8.70 8.62 4.06
C TYR A 41 7.64 9.10 5.03
N GLY A 42 6.54 9.58 4.48
CA GLY A 42 5.37 10.00 5.22
C GLY A 42 4.17 9.99 4.29
N TYR A 43 3.00 10.29 4.82
CA TYR A 43 1.76 10.18 4.06
C TYR A 43 1.11 11.55 3.89
N GLY A 44 0.69 11.83 2.67
CA GLY A 44 0.03 13.07 2.35
C GLY A 44 0.98 14.26 2.35
N SER A 45 0.47 15.43 2.07
CA SER A 45 1.27 16.64 1.93
C SER A 45 1.89 17.07 3.26
N ASN A 46 1.34 16.62 4.38
CA ASN A 46 1.88 16.97 5.70
C ASN A 46 2.84 15.93 6.25
N TRP A 47 3.21 14.93 5.47
CA TRP A 47 4.13 13.86 5.89
C TRP A 47 3.73 13.21 7.20
N GLU A 48 2.47 12.85 7.32
CA GLU A 48 1.98 12.20 8.54
C GLU A 48 2.63 10.84 8.70
N LYS A 49 2.83 10.42 9.95
CA LYS A 49 3.46 9.15 10.30
C LYS A 49 4.86 9.04 9.71
N GLN A 50 5.57 10.15 9.70
CA GLN A 50 6.92 10.20 9.11
C GLN A 50 7.83 9.17 9.74
N THR A 51 8.55 8.44 8.91
CA THR A 51 9.42 7.34 9.31
C THR A 51 10.67 7.36 8.46
N GLU A 52 11.80 7.00 9.06
CA GLU A 52 13.04 6.82 8.32
C GLU A 52 13.57 5.43 8.60
N ILE A 53 13.94 4.71 7.54
CA ILE A 53 14.49 3.35 7.67
C ILE A 53 15.82 3.28 6.95
N LYS A 54 16.78 2.58 7.57
CA LYS A 54 18.04 2.28 6.93
C LYS A 54 17.77 1.19 5.89
N MET A 55 18.21 1.44 4.67
CA MET A 55 17.97 0.49 3.58
C MET A 55 19.02 -0.60 3.59
N LYS A 56 18.67 -1.75 3.07
CA LYS A 56 19.55 -2.90 3.02
C LYS A 56 20.29 -2.92 1.69
N PRO A 57 21.63 -2.93 1.68
CA PRO A 57 22.37 -2.94 0.42
C PRO A 57 22.28 -4.30 -0.26
N SER A 58 22.27 -4.28 -1.59
CA SER A 58 22.35 -5.47 -2.41
C SER A 58 23.15 -5.14 -3.64
N THR A 59 23.46 -6.14 -4.45
CA THR A 59 24.21 -5.88 -5.68
C THR A 59 23.38 -5.11 -6.69
N PHE A 60 22.08 -5.07 -6.54
CA PHE A 60 21.20 -4.36 -7.47
C PHE A 60 20.81 -2.97 -6.99
N GLY A 61 21.11 -2.62 -5.75
CA GLY A 61 20.73 -1.34 -5.17
C GLY A 61 20.37 -1.52 -3.71
N TYR A 62 19.69 -0.53 -3.16
CA TYR A 62 19.28 -0.54 -1.75
C TYR A 62 17.82 -0.93 -1.66
N LEU A 63 17.51 -1.79 -0.70
CA LEU A 63 16.17 -2.35 -0.53
C LEU A 63 15.54 -1.87 0.77
N ALA A 64 14.24 -1.62 0.74
CA ALA A 64 13.46 -1.36 1.94
C ALA A 64 12.11 -2.04 1.81
N THR A 65 11.62 -2.57 2.94
CA THR A 65 10.28 -3.13 3.02
C THR A 65 9.44 -2.17 3.84
N ILE A 66 8.32 -1.73 3.30
CA ILE A 66 7.48 -0.73 3.93
C ILE A 66 6.07 -1.27 4.08
N LYS A 67 5.56 -1.24 5.30
CA LYS A 67 4.15 -1.55 5.57
C LYS A 67 3.37 -0.27 5.35
N ILE A 68 2.40 -0.31 4.47
CA ILE A 68 1.61 0.86 4.12
C ILE A 68 0.53 1.07 5.17
N ASP A 69 0.59 2.19 5.86
CA ASP A 69 -0.20 2.46 7.04
C ASP A 69 -1.15 3.64 6.87
N SER A 70 -1.55 3.92 5.65
CA SER A 70 -2.48 5.01 5.36
C SER A 70 -3.05 4.81 3.97
N ASN A 71 -4.18 5.45 3.68
CA ASN A 71 -4.75 5.45 2.35
C ASN A 71 -4.44 6.73 1.58
N THR A 72 -3.57 7.60 2.12
CA THR A 72 -3.14 8.79 1.40
C THR A 72 -1.81 8.51 0.72
N ASN A 73 -1.45 9.33 -0.25
CA ASN A 73 -0.24 9.12 -1.04
C ASN A 73 1.00 9.02 -0.15
N LEU A 74 1.87 8.08 -0.46
CA LEU A 74 3.15 7.94 0.20
C LEU A 74 4.13 8.89 -0.46
N GLN A 75 4.77 9.76 0.32
CA GLN A 75 5.84 10.61 -0.17
C GLN A 75 7.14 10.12 0.41
N PHE A 76 8.20 10.12 -0.37
CA PHE A 76 9.47 9.60 0.12
C PHE A 76 10.66 10.25 -0.57
N CYS A 77 11.80 10.17 0.09
CA CYS A 77 13.08 10.62 -0.44
C CYS A 77 14.17 9.78 0.20
N PHE A 78 15.41 9.97 -0.26
CA PHE A 78 16.53 9.16 0.18
C PHE A 78 17.69 10.06 0.64
N ARG A 79 18.49 9.57 1.56
CA ARG A 79 19.70 10.28 1.97
C ARG A 79 20.80 9.28 2.30
N ASP A 80 22.05 9.75 2.24
CA ASP A 80 23.17 8.97 2.72
C ASP A 80 23.76 9.60 3.99
N ASP A 81 24.83 9.00 4.52
CA ASP A 81 25.45 9.49 5.74
C ASP A 81 26.25 10.77 5.54
N ASN A 82 26.51 11.15 4.31
CA ASN A 82 27.34 12.30 4.01
C ASN A 82 26.52 13.57 3.77
N GLY A 83 25.23 13.51 4.02
CA GLY A 83 24.37 14.68 3.85
C GLY A 83 23.87 14.87 2.43
N ASN A 84 24.01 13.86 1.58
CA ASN A 84 23.48 13.92 0.22
C ASN A 84 22.04 13.43 0.22
N TRP A 85 21.16 14.17 -0.45
CA TRP A 85 19.74 13.84 -0.52
C TRP A 85 19.34 13.62 -1.95
N ASP A 86 18.49 12.62 -2.16
CA ASP A 86 17.79 12.40 -3.42
C ASP A 86 16.30 12.58 -3.14
N ASN A 87 15.82 13.78 -3.39
CA ASN A 87 14.42 14.13 -3.15
C ASN A 87 13.70 14.52 -4.42
N ASN A 88 14.12 13.95 -5.55
CA ASN A 88 13.47 14.18 -6.83
C ASN A 88 13.41 15.67 -7.18
N ASN A 89 14.56 16.35 -7.04
CA ASN A 89 14.70 17.79 -7.31
C ASN A 89 13.73 18.61 -6.47
N SER A 90 13.63 18.28 -5.19
CA SER A 90 12.81 18.96 -4.18
C SER A 90 11.31 18.70 -4.33
N SER A 91 10.92 17.78 -5.18
CA SER A 91 9.50 17.42 -5.35
C SER A 91 9.09 16.20 -4.56
N ASN A 92 10.07 15.48 -4.00
CA ASN A 92 9.89 14.16 -3.41
C ASN A 92 9.35 13.16 -4.44
N TYR A 93 9.37 11.90 -4.10
CA TYR A 93 8.74 10.86 -4.90
C TYR A 93 7.36 10.60 -4.30
N ILE A 94 6.36 10.40 -5.13
CA ILE A 94 4.99 10.26 -4.66
C ILE A 94 4.40 8.97 -5.23
N LEU A 95 3.91 8.11 -4.35
CA LEU A 95 3.29 6.86 -4.73
C LEU A 95 1.82 6.89 -4.32
N PRO A 96 0.90 6.78 -5.24
CA PRO A 96 -0.52 6.75 -4.90
C PRO A 96 -0.85 5.48 -4.11
N ILE A 97 -1.65 5.63 -3.07
CA ILE A 97 -2.12 4.51 -2.27
C ILE A 97 -3.63 4.43 -2.42
N LYS A 98 -4.14 3.22 -2.56
CA LYS A 98 -5.57 2.99 -2.66
C LYS A 98 -6.10 2.46 -1.34
N GLU A 99 -7.40 2.55 -1.16
CA GLU A 99 -8.03 2.00 0.02
C GLU A 99 -7.74 0.50 0.11
N ASN A 100 -7.84 -0.01 1.33
CA ASN A 100 -7.65 -1.43 1.56
C ASN A 100 -8.45 -2.24 0.56
N GLU A 101 -7.85 -3.32 0.08
CA GLU A 101 -8.45 -4.13 -0.98
C GLU A 101 -9.81 -4.69 -0.57
N GLU A 102 -9.96 -5.08 0.67
CA GLU A 102 -11.23 -5.61 1.15
C GLU A 102 -12.31 -4.53 1.17
N VAL A 103 -11.96 -3.34 1.61
CA VAL A 103 -12.91 -2.23 1.63
C VAL A 103 -13.33 -1.85 0.21
N LEU A 104 -12.37 -1.84 -0.71
CA LEU A 104 -12.67 -1.53 -2.10
C LEU A 104 -13.59 -2.58 -2.70
N SER A 105 -13.36 -3.84 -2.40
CA SER A 105 -14.22 -4.92 -2.89
C SER A 105 -15.63 -4.80 -2.35
N PHE A 106 -15.77 -4.42 -1.08
CA PHE A 106 -17.07 -4.22 -0.47
C PHE A 106 -17.81 -3.06 -1.14
N LYS A 107 -17.11 -1.97 -1.42
CA LYS A 107 -17.72 -0.83 -2.10
C LYS A 107 -18.18 -1.20 -3.50
N THR A 108 -17.40 -1.99 -4.21
CA THR A 108 -17.77 -2.45 -5.55
C THR A 108 -19.03 -3.30 -5.48
N LEU A 109 -19.13 -4.17 -4.50
CA LEU A 109 -20.30 -4.99 -4.32
C LEU A 109 -21.53 -4.11 -4.03
N ALA A 110 -21.38 -3.13 -3.17
CA ALA A 110 -22.48 -2.22 -2.84
C ALA A 110 -22.95 -1.47 -4.09
N ASP A 111 -22.01 -1.00 -4.93
CA ASP A 111 -22.37 -0.33 -6.16
C ASP A 111 -23.07 -1.25 -7.14
N THR A 112 -22.67 -2.50 -7.20
CA THR A 112 -23.29 -3.47 -8.08
C THR A 112 -24.74 -3.73 -7.68
N THR A 113 -25.04 -3.67 -6.38
CA THR A 113 -26.36 -4.01 -5.88
C THR A 113 -27.24 -2.80 -5.62
N LYS A 114 -26.81 -1.60 -5.95
CA LYS A 114 -27.57 -0.42 -5.57
C LYS A 114 -28.92 -0.32 -6.26
N ASN A 115 -29.13 -1.04 -7.34
CA ASN A 115 -30.42 -1.04 -8.02
C ASN A 115 -31.27 -2.24 -7.62
N VAL A 116 -30.83 -3.00 -6.64
CA VAL A 116 -31.56 -4.17 -6.16
C VAL A 116 -32.30 -3.78 -4.89
N ASN A 117 -33.42 -4.41 -4.66
CA ASN A 117 -34.20 -4.14 -3.47
C ASN A 117 -33.49 -4.73 -2.26
N PHE A 118 -32.87 -3.88 -1.44
CA PHE A 118 -32.13 -4.33 -0.29
C PHE A 118 -33.00 -5.01 0.75
N ASP A 119 -34.27 -4.70 0.81
CA ASP A 119 -35.17 -5.37 1.75
C ASP A 119 -35.21 -6.86 1.52
N MET A 120 -35.06 -7.28 0.29
CA MET A 120 -35.06 -8.71 -0.01
C MET A 120 -33.84 -9.39 0.60
N PHE A 121 -32.72 -8.70 0.65
CA PHE A 121 -31.52 -9.30 1.23
C PHE A 121 -31.61 -9.35 2.74
N TYR A 122 -32.10 -8.32 3.37
CA TYR A 122 -32.01 -8.24 4.80
C TYR A 122 -33.14 -8.95 5.53
N HIS A 123 -34.25 -9.15 4.89
CA HIS A 123 -35.31 -9.91 5.51
C HIS A 123 -34.98 -11.38 5.61
N GLU A 124 -34.14 -11.85 4.72
CA GLU A 124 -33.77 -13.21 4.82
C GLU A 124 -32.73 -13.46 5.79
N GLU A 125 -32.04 -12.48 6.27
CA GLU A 125 -31.01 -12.60 7.14
C GLU A 125 -31.31 -12.55 8.46
N GLU A 126 -32.26 -12.37 8.71
CA GLU A 126 -32.47 -12.28 10.00
C GLU A 126 -32.36 -13.47 10.62
N LYS A 127 -31.88 -14.41 10.08
CA LYS A 127 -31.47 -15.47 10.59
C LYS A 127 -30.29 -15.94 10.42
N GLU A 128 -29.97 -15.87 9.74
CA GLU A 128 -28.70 -16.38 9.82
C GLU A 128 -27.75 -16.44 9.70
N GLU A 129 -27.83 -16.67 9.48
CA GLU A 129 -26.62 -16.88 9.62
C GLU A 129 -25.74 -17.11 9.41
N PRO A 130 -25.92 -17.04 9.22
CA PRO A 130 -24.88 -17.33 9.24
C PRO A 130 -24.14 -17.64 9.03
N GLU A 131 -24.57 -17.94 8.90
CA GLU A 131 -23.79 -18.35 9.06
C GLU A 131 -22.92 -18.41 8.67
N SER A 132 -23.59 -18.39 8.31
CA SER A 132 -22.84 -18.58 8.36
C SER A 132 -22.23 -18.62 7.98
N GLU A 133 -22.44 -18.33 7.44
CA GLU A 133 -22.02 -18.56 7.47
C GLU A 133 -21.63 -18.58 7.14
N ASN A 134 -22.20 -18.56 6.69
CA ASN A 134 -22.02 -18.75 6.86
C ASN A 134 -21.89 -18.59 6.44
N ASP A 135 -22.06 -18.23 5.83
CA ASP A 135 -22.08 -18.31 5.87
C ASP A 135 -21.96 -18.02 5.27
N ILE A 136 -21.94 -17.73 4.64
CA ILE A 136 -21.91 -17.76 4.47
C ILE A 136 -21.86 -17.97 4.11
N LEU A 137 -22.09 -17.65 3.60
CA LEU A 137 -22.17 -17.98 3.76
C LEU A 137 -22.31 -18.35 3.85
N GLU A 138 -22.68 -18.07 3.65
CA GLU A 138 -22.92 -18.52 4.18
C GLU A 138 -23.02 -18.57 3.97
N SER A 139 -23.48 -18.31 3.58
CA SER A 139 -23.64 -18.52 3.90
C SER A 139 -23.77 -18.37 3.49
N SER A 140 -24.07 -18.19 2.88
CA SER A 140 -24.28 -18.24 2.98
C SER A 140 -24.68 -18.21 2.66
N VAL A 141 -24.99 -18.29 2.20
CA VAL A 141 -25.49 -18.37 2.44
C VAL A 141 -26.09 -18.58 2.43
N VAL A 142 -26.35 -18.59 2.15
CA VAL A 142 -27.10 -18.68 2.74
C VAL A 142 -27.74 -18.96 2.94
N SER A 143 -28.11 -18.93 2.93
CA SER A 143 -28.84 -19.09 3.70
C SER A 143 -29.55 -19.29 4.02
N SER A 144 -29.82 -19.37 3.97
CA SER A 144 -30.59 -19.49 4.71
C SER A 144 -31.15 -19.64 5.25
N ASN A 145 -31.59 -19.75 5.38
CA ASN A 145 -32.06 -19.91 6.26
C ASN A 145 -32.33 -20.49 6.57
#